data_e09ed19357212e2759769c0af2386470
#
_entry.id   e09ed19357212e2759769c0af2386470
#
_cell.length_a   1.000
_cell.length_b   1.000
_cell.length_c   1.000
_cell.angle_alpha   90.00
_cell.angle_beta   90.00
_cell.angle_gamma   90.00
#
_symmetry.space_group_name_H-M   'P 1'
#
loop_
_entity.id
_entity.type
_entity.pdbx_description
1 polymer ?
#
loop_
_entity_poly.entity_id
_entity_poly.type
_entity_poly.pdbx_seq_one_letter_code
_entity_poly.pdbx_strand_id
1 'polypeptide(L)'
;MEDLERELLLISKGDELAFNSFMNRYSKKLYYHAFGILSNKEMAEEVVGDVFFEVWKLRKTLLEIASILSWLNTIVYRKSISYLRKEAKGNQEISFEELQDFSFPDMQTPMDDMLSREELQCLNEAINSLPPKCKHVFFLAKLEQMPYAEIARMLQISLPTVNYHIGYAM
;
A
#
# COMPACT_ATOMS: atom_id res chain seq x y z
N MET A 1 9.07 -10.70 14.46
CA MET A 1 8.59 -11.91 13.78
C MET A 1 7.77 -12.78 14.69
N GLU A 2 8.31 -13.21 15.81
CA GLU A 2 7.54 -14.01 16.76
C GLU A 2 6.31 -13.26 17.29
N ASP A 3 6.43 -11.95 17.50
CA ASP A 3 5.32 -11.14 17.99
C ASP A 3 4.19 -11.04 16.97
N LEU A 4 4.53 -10.93 15.69
CA LEU A 4 3.53 -10.89 14.63
C LEU A 4 2.81 -12.23 14.51
N GLU A 5 3.56 -13.34 14.54
CA GLU A 5 2.95 -14.67 14.47
C GLU A 5 2.00 -14.91 15.64
N ARG A 6 2.39 -14.47 16.84
CA ARG A 6 1.55 -14.61 18.02
C ARG A 6 0.27 -13.76 17.86
N GLU A 7 0.40 -12.55 17.37
CA GLU A 7 -0.74 -11.67 17.12
C GLU A 7 -1.69 -12.29 16.09
N LEU A 8 -1.14 -12.80 14.98
CA LEU A 8 -1.95 -13.45 13.95
C LEU A 8 -2.66 -14.69 14.48
N LEU A 9 -2.00 -15.46 15.34
CA LEU A 9 -2.62 -16.62 15.95
C LEU A 9 -3.80 -16.21 16.83
N LEU A 10 -3.63 -15.16 17.63
CA LEU A 10 -4.70 -14.65 18.47
C LEU A 10 -5.87 -14.14 17.63
N ILE A 11 -5.58 -13.42 16.55
CA ILE A 11 -6.62 -12.93 15.64
C ILE A 11 -7.36 -14.11 15.00
N SER A 12 -6.65 -15.17 14.62
CA SER A 12 -7.27 -16.34 14.02
C SER A 12 -8.27 -17.00 14.96
N LYS A 13 -8.08 -16.84 16.26
CA LYS A 13 -8.98 -17.36 17.28
C LYS A 13 -10.09 -16.38 17.66
N GLY A 14 -10.12 -15.20 17.05
CA GLY A 14 -11.15 -14.21 17.29
C GLY A 14 -10.83 -13.19 18.36
N ASP A 15 -9.57 -13.02 18.73
CA ASP A 15 -9.15 -12.04 19.74
C ASP A 15 -9.27 -10.62 19.19
N GLU A 16 -10.23 -9.87 19.69
CA GLU A 16 -10.50 -8.51 19.20
C GLU A 16 -9.43 -7.50 19.61
N LEU A 17 -8.80 -7.67 20.78
CA LEU A 17 -7.72 -6.78 21.19
C LEU A 17 -6.50 -6.92 20.30
N ALA A 18 -6.15 -8.15 19.95
CA ALA A 18 -5.06 -8.40 19.01
C ALA A 18 -5.38 -7.81 17.64
N PHE A 19 -6.63 -7.90 17.20
CA PHE A 19 -7.05 -7.33 15.93
C PHE A 19 -6.99 -5.80 15.95
N ASN A 20 -7.40 -5.16 17.05
CA ASN A 20 -7.29 -3.71 17.19
C ASN A 20 -5.83 -3.24 17.11
N SER A 21 -4.93 -3.96 17.75
CA SER A 21 -3.51 -3.67 17.69
C SER A 21 -2.97 -3.79 16.26
N PHE A 22 -3.41 -4.82 15.56
CA PHE A 22 -3.06 -5.05 14.16
C PHE A 22 -3.56 -3.91 13.27
N MET A 23 -4.83 -3.51 13.42
CA MET A 23 -5.39 -2.41 12.65
C MET A 23 -4.63 -1.11 12.89
N ASN A 24 -4.33 -0.80 14.16
CA ASN A 24 -3.60 0.43 14.50
C ASN A 24 -2.21 0.45 13.87
N ARG A 25 -1.57 -0.69 13.76
CA ARG A 25 -0.23 -0.78 13.19
C ARG A 25 -0.23 -0.53 11.68
N TYR A 26 -1.21 -1.05 10.97
CA TYR A 26 -1.19 -1.04 9.51
C TYR A 26 -2.09 0.00 8.86
N SER A 27 -3.04 0.58 9.60
CA SER A 27 -4.05 1.47 9.01
C SER A 27 -3.46 2.66 8.28
N LYS A 28 -2.45 3.30 8.85
CA LYS A 28 -1.83 4.47 8.25
C LYS A 28 -1.15 4.14 6.92
N LYS A 29 -0.41 3.04 6.88
CA LYS A 29 0.28 2.59 5.66
C LYS A 29 -0.72 2.26 4.55
N LEU A 30 -1.77 1.54 4.90
CA LEU A 30 -2.79 1.16 3.93
C LEU A 30 -3.57 2.38 3.45
N TYR A 31 -3.84 3.32 4.34
CA TYR A 31 -4.48 4.57 3.97
C TYR A 31 -3.66 5.34 2.94
N TYR A 32 -2.36 5.47 3.17
CA TYR A 32 -1.50 6.18 2.21
C TYR A 32 -1.49 5.53 0.84
N HIS A 33 -1.49 4.20 0.79
CA HIS A 33 -1.55 3.49 -0.49
C HIS A 33 -2.88 3.75 -1.20
N ALA A 34 -4.00 3.61 -0.48
CA ALA A 34 -5.33 3.85 -1.04
C ALA A 34 -5.48 5.30 -1.49
N PHE A 35 -5.07 6.23 -0.65
CA PHE A 35 -5.15 7.65 -0.98
C PHE A 35 -4.28 7.99 -2.19
N GLY A 36 -3.11 7.37 -2.29
CA GLY A 36 -2.23 7.58 -3.45
C GLY A 36 -2.94 7.26 -4.76
N ILE A 37 -3.72 6.18 -4.77
CA ILE A 37 -4.46 5.76 -5.96
C ILE A 37 -5.72 6.61 -6.17
N LEU A 38 -6.46 6.88 -5.11
CA LEU A 38 -7.81 7.45 -5.18
C LEU A 38 -7.84 8.97 -5.09
N SER A 39 -6.87 9.58 -4.44
CA SER A 39 -6.80 11.03 -4.17
C SER A 39 -8.08 11.56 -3.53
N ASN A 40 -8.75 10.73 -2.72
CA ASN A 40 -10.00 11.05 -2.05
C ASN A 40 -9.99 10.44 -0.66
N LYS A 41 -10.09 11.29 0.36
CA LYS A 41 -9.97 10.89 1.75
C LYS A 41 -11.06 9.88 2.16
N GLU A 42 -12.31 10.18 1.83
CA GLU A 42 -13.44 9.35 2.23
C GLU A 42 -13.35 7.96 1.58
N MET A 43 -13.02 7.93 0.31
CA MET A 43 -12.87 6.65 -0.41
C MET A 43 -11.70 5.85 0.12
N ALA A 44 -10.58 6.52 0.44
CA ALA A 44 -9.41 5.84 1.00
C ALA A 44 -9.75 5.22 2.36
N GLU A 45 -10.47 5.95 3.20
CA GLU A 45 -10.90 5.44 4.51
C GLU A 45 -11.84 4.24 4.35
N GLU A 46 -12.74 4.28 3.37
CA GLU A 46 -13.62 3.14 3.09
C GLU A 46 -12.83 1.91 2.64
N VAL A 47 -11.83 2.12 1.77
CA VAL A 47 -10.98 1.01 1.33
C VAL A 47 -10.28 0.36 2.51
N VAL A 48 -9.71 1.18 3.41
CA VAL A 48 -9.02 0.65 4.59
C VAL A 48 -9.98 -0.16 5.46
N GLY A 49 -11.18 0.37 5.68
CA GLY A 49 -12.21 -0.35 6.43
C GLY A 49 -12.58 -1.67 5.78
N ASP A 50 -12.76 -1.66 4.46
CA ASP A 50 -13.07 -2.87 3.71
C ASP A 50 -11.95 -3.91 3.78
N VAL A 51 -10.69 -3.45 3.75
CA VAL A 51 -9.53 -4.34 3.87
C VAL A 51 -9.56 -5.06 5.22
N PHE A 52 -9.74 -4.32 6.32
CA PHE A 52 -9.75 -4.94 7.64
C PHE A 52 -10.98 -5.83 7.85
N PHE A 53 -12.10 -5.48 7.26
CA PHE A 53 -13.27 -6.37 7.27
C PHE A 53 -12.94 -7.70 6.59
N GLU A 54 -12.27 -7.65 5.44
CA GLU A 54 -11.86 -8.86 4.73
C GLU A 54 -10.83 -9.66 5.52
N VAL A 55 -9.87 -8.97 6.17
CA VAL A 55 -8.90 -9.63 7.04
C VAL A 55 -9.63 -10.40 8.15
N TRP A 56 -10.61 -9.78 8.78
CA TRP A 56 -11.38 -10.43 9.84
C TRP A 56 -12.13 -11.65 9.33
N LYS A 57 -12.74 -11.54 8.15
CA LYS A 57 -13.43 -12.68 7.53
C LYS A 57 -12.47 -13.84 7.24
N LEU A 58 -11.25 -13.54 6.84
CA LEU A 58 -10.25 -14.52 6.48
C LEU A 58 -9.27 -14.82 7.61
N ARG A 59 -9.61 -14.43 8.85
CA ARG A 59 -8.69 -14.48 9.98
C ARG A 59 -8.09 -15.87 10.23
N LYS A 60 -8.82 -16.93 9.89
CA LYS A 60 -8.34 -18.31 10.10
C LYS A 60 -7.21 -18.71 9.15
N THR A 61 -7.03 -17.95 8.06
CA THR A 61 -6.00 -18.23 7.07
C THR A 61 -4.75 -17.36 7.23
N LEU A 62 -4.74 -16.44 8.20
CA LEU A 62 -3.65 -15.46 8.32
C LEU A 62 -2.28 -16.09 8.51
N LEU A 63 -2.21 -17.21 9.23
CA LEU A 63 -0.93 -17.87 9.48
C LEU A 63 -0.34 -18.51 8.22
N GLU A 64 -1.15 -18.73 7.20
CA GLU A 64 -0.70 -19.31 5.94
C GLU A 64 -0.10 -18.26 4.99
N ILE A 65 -0.24 -17.00 5.31
CA ILE A 65 0.20 -15.90 4.43
C ILE A 65 1.68 -15.63 4.66
N ALA A 66 2.47 -15.70 3.58
CA ALA A 66 3.92 -15.56 3.67
C ALA A 66 4.35 -14.14 4.03
N SER A 67 3.70 -13.13 3.46
CA SER A 67 3.99 -11.73 3.75
C SER A 67 2.69 -10.99 3.96
N ILE A 68 2.42 -10.62 5.21
CA ILE A 68 1.19 -9.91 5.58
C ILE A 68 1.12 -8.54 4.90
N LEU A 69 2.21 -7.79 4.92
CA LEU A 69 2.18 -6.43 4.36
C LEU A 69 1.94 -6.45 2.85
N SER A 70 2.59 -7.36 2.12
CA SER A 70 2.36 -7.51 0.68
C SER A 70 0.92 -7.92 0.39
N TRP A 71 0.39 -8.84 1.18
CA TRP A 71 -0.98 -9.31 1.04
C TRP A 71 -1.98 -8.16 1.28
N LEU A 72 -1.78 -7.39 2.36
CA LEU A 72 -2.63 -6.24 2.66
C LEU A 72 -2.61 -5.21 1.53
N ASN A 73 -1.43 -4.90 1.02
CA ASN A 73 -1.30 -3.94 -0.08
C ASN A 73 -1.95 -4.43 -1.37
N THR A 74 -1.91 -5.75 -1.60
CA THR A 74 -2.61 -6.34 -2.74
C THR A 74 -4.12 -6.13 -2.62
N ILE A 75 -4.68 -6.31 -1.43
CA ILE A 75 -6.11 -6.09 -1.19
C ILE A 75 -6.45 -4.60 -1.38
N VAL A 76 -5.62 -3.71 -0.82
CA VAL A 76 -5.81 -2.26 -0.98
C VAL A 76 -5.85 -1.90 -2.47
N TYR A 77 -4.88 -2.40 -3.22
CA TYR A 77 -4.78 -2.10 -4.65
C TYR A 77 -6.04 -2.55 -5.39
N ARG A 78 -6.46 -3.80 -5.17
CA ARG A 78 -7.65 -4.34 -5.84
C ARG A 78 -8.91 -3.56 -5.49
N LYS A 79 -9.09 -3.22 -4.23
CA LYS A 79 -10.28 -2.47 -3.80
C LYS A 79 -10.26 -1.04 -4.32
N SER A 80 -9.09 -0.41 -4.33
CA SER A 80 -8.95 0.94 -4.87
C SER A 80 -9.29 0.98 -6.37
N ILE A 81 -8.78 0.01 -7.13
CA ILE A 81 -9.10 -0.10 -8.55
C ILE A 81 -10.60 -0.33 -8.74
N SER A 82 -11.21 -1.13 -7.87
CA SER A 82 -12.65 -1.39 -7.92
C SER A 82 -13.46 -0.10 -7.71
N TYR A 83 -13.04 0.75 -6.78
CA TYR A 83 -13.69 2.05 -6.57
C TYR A 83 -13.55 2.97 -7.78
N LEU A 84 -12.36 3.02 -8.38
CA LEU A 84 -12.14 3.82 -9.58
C LEU A 84 -13.02 3.35 -10.74
N ARG A 85 -13.15 2.04 -10.88
CA ARG A 85 -14.00 1.46 -11.93
C ARG A 85 -15.46 1.85 -11.76
N LYS A 86 -15.96 1.83 -10.53
CA LYS A 86 -17.32 2.23 -10.21
C LYS A 86 -17.56 3.71 -10.55
N GLU A 87 -16.62 4.57 -10.22
CA GLU A 87 -16.73 5.99 -10.51
C GLU A 87 -16.73 6.28 -12.01
N ALA A 88 -15.95 5.52 -12.77
CA ALA A 88 -15.87 5.68 -14.22
C ALA A 88 -17.11 5.14 -14.94
N LYS A 89 -18.06 4.53 -14.22
CA LYS A 89 -19.30 3.94 -14.72
C LYS A 89 -19.08 2.90 -15.82
N GLY A 90 -17.96 2.17 -15.77
CA GLY A 90 -17.62 1.14 -16.72
C GLY A 90 -17.35 -0.19 -16.06
N ASN A 91 -17.58 -1.29 -16.81
CA ASN A 91 -17.25 -2.64 -16.36
C ASN A 91 -15.88 -3.09 -16.82
N GLN A 92 -15.05 -2.17 -17.30
CA GLN A 92 -13.71 -2.50 -17.79
C GLN A 92 -12.73 -2.54 -16.64
N GLU A 93 -11.82 -3.51 -16.69
CA GLU A 93 -10.72 -3.58 -15.74
C GLU A 93 -9.77 -2.42 -15.99
N ILE A 94 -9.39 -1.73 -14.92
CA ILE A 94 -8.40 -0.65 -15.00
C ILE A 94 -7.04 -1.26 -14.75
N SER A 95 -6.14 -1.18 -15.73
CA SER A 95 -4.78 -1.67 -15.59
C SER A 95 -3.91 -0.62 -14.92
N PHE A 96 -2.76 -1.06 -14.41
CA PHE A 96 -1.78 -0.14 -13.82
C PHE A 96 -1.37 0.96 -14.82
N GLU A 97 -1.27 0.61 -16.11
CA GLU A 97 -0.89 1.56 -17.14
C GLU A 97 -1.93 2.67 -17.36
N GLU A 98 -3.18 2.41 -17.01
CA GLU A 98 -4.26 3.37 -17.13
C GLU A 98 -4.39 4.30 -15.93
N LEU A 99 -3.70 4.02 -14.83
CA LEU A 99 -3.71 4.90 -13.65
C LEU A 99 -2.98 6.19 -13.98
N GLN A 100 -3.68 7.31 -13.83
CA GLN A 100 -3.18 8.62 -14.28
C GLN A 100 -2.41 9.37 -13.21
N ASP A 101 -2.54 8.99 -11.96
CA ASP A 101 -1.86 9.70 -10.88
C ASP A 101 -1.60 8.78 -9.69
N PHE A 102 -0.63 9.17 -8.90
CA PHE A 102 -0.38 8.58 -7.59
C PHE A 102 0.13 9.68 -6.67
N SER A 103 -0.62 9.95 -5.60
CA SER A 103 -0.25 10.96 -4.61
C SER A 103 0.66 10.33 -3.56
N PHE A 104 1.96 10.61 -3.66
CA PHE A 104 2.93 10.10 -2.68
C PHE A 104 2.75 10.87 -1.37
N PRO A 105 2.73 10.18 -0.21
CA PRO A 105 2.58 10.86 1.06
C PRO A 105 3.79 11.72 1.38
N ASP A 106 3.55 12.91 1.94
CA ASP A 106 4.64 13.78 2.36
C ASP A 106 5.40 13.14 3.54
N MET A 107 6.71 13.15 3.45
CA MET A 107 7.58 12.69 4.52
C MET A 107 7.68 13.79 5.56
N GLN A 108 6.80 13.76 6.55
CA GLN A 108 6.69 14.83 7.54
C GLN A 108 7.66 14.67 8.71
N THR A 109 8.13 13.46 8.94
CA THR A 109 9.08 13.20 10.02
C THR A 109 10.31 12.55 9.43
N PRO A 110 11.52 13.10 9.67
CA PRO A 110 12.72 12.42 9.22
C PRO A 110 12.74 11.03 9.83
N MET A 111 12.90 10.01 8.99
CA MET A 111 13.01 8.62 9.46
C MET A 111 14.28 8.44 10.29
N ASP A 112 15.21 9.35 10.14
CA ASP A 112 16.39 9.49 10.96
C ASP A 112 16.48 10.94 11.36
N ASP A 113 16.92 11.21 12.59
CA ASP A 113 17.22 12.57 13.06
C ASP A 113 18.32 13.25 12.22
N MET A 114 18.74 12.62 11.14
CA MET A 114 19.83 13.08 10.29
C MET A 114 19.41 14.00 9.16
N LEU A 115 18.11 14.06 8.84
CA LEU A 115 17.62 14.90 7.78
C LEU A 115 17.11 16.23 8.31
N SER A 116 17.63 17.34 7.78
CA SER A 116 17.12 18.66 8.10
C SER A 116 15.79 18.88 7.38
N ARG A 117 15.07 19.94 7.78
CA ARG A 117 13.82 20.32 7.11
C ARG A 117 14.05 20.59 5.62
N GLU A 118 15.17 21.23 5.29
CA GLU A 118 15.51 21.55 3.92
C GLU A 118 15.74 20.31 3.09
N GLU A 119 16.48 19.33 3.64
CA GLU A 119 16.71 18.06 2.97
C GLU A 119 15.43 17.27 2.78
N LEU A 120 14.56 17.27 3.78
CA LEU A 120 13.27 16.60 3.71
C LEU A 120 12.38 17.25 2.64
N GLN A 121 12.37 18.58 2.56
CA GLN A 121 11.62 19.29 1.56
C GLN A 121 12.13 18.99 0.15
N CYS A 122 13.45 18.96 -0.04
CA CYS A 122 14.06 18.57 -1.32
C CYS A 122 13.69 17.15 -1.71
N LEU A 123 13.68 16.25 -0.75
CA LEU A 123 13.29 14.86 -1.00
C LEU A 123 11.82 14.78 -1.44
N ASN A 124 10.93 15.46 -0.73
CA ASN A 124 9.51 15.48 -1.08
C ASN A 124 9.28 16.06 -2.48
N GLU A 125 9.97 17.14 -2.80
CA GLU A 125 9.88 17.76 -4.13
C GLU A 125 10.39 16.81 -5.22
N ALA A 126 11.51 16.15 -4.97
CA ALA A 126 12.08 15.20 -5.93
C ALA A 126 11.13 14.03 -6.18
N ILE A 127 10.55 13.48 -5.12
CA ILE A 127 9.59 12.38 -5.25
C ILE A 127 8.35 12.84 -6.01
N ASN A 128 7.83 14.02 -5.69
CA ASN A 128 6.63 14.54 -6.35
C ASN A 128 6.85 14.87 -7.82
N SER A 129 8.10 15.08 -8.24
CA SER A 129 8.42 15.32 -9.65
C SER A 129 8.47 14.05 -10.48
N LEU A 130 8.45 12.86 -9.85
CA LEU A 130 8.48 11.59 -10.57
C LEU A 130 7.18 11.34 -11.32
N PRO A 131 7.23 10.63 -12.45
CA PRO A 131 6.00 10.17 -13.10
C PRO A 131 5.15 9.34 -12.14
N PRO A 132 3.81 9.37 -12.26
CA PRO A 132 2.93 8.67 -11.32
C PRO A 132 3.22 7.19 -11.14
N LYS A 133 3.54 6.48 -12.22
CA LYS A 133 3.87 5.05 -12.14
C LYS A 133 5.14 4.81 -11.34
N CYS A 134 6.14 5.67 -11.55
CA CYS A 134 7.40 5.57 -10.80
C CYS A 134 7.17 5.88 -9.31
N LYS A 135 6.33 6.88 -9.01
CA LYS A 135 5.97 7.18 -7.62
C LYS A 135 5.29 6.00 -6.95
N HIS A 136 4.36 5.36 -7.64
CA HIS A 136 3.62 4.22 -7.09
C HIS A 136 4.56 3.04 -6.79
N VAL A 137 5.38 2.67 -7.77
CA VAL A 137 6.33 1.56 -7.58
C VAL A 137 7.35 1.91 -6.50
N PHE A 138 7.84 3.14 -6.47
CA PHE A 138 8.77 3.59 -5.43
C PHE A 138 8.15 3.48 -4.05
N PHE A 139 6.88 3.92 -3.91
CA PHE A 139 6.14 3.81 -2.65
C PHE A 139 6.10 2.36 -2.16
N LEU A 140 5.72 1.43 -3.04
CA LEU A 140 5.60 0.02 -2.67
C LEU A 140 6.96 -0.59 -2.31
N ALA A 141 8.01 -0.24 -3.04
CA ALA A 141 9.32 -0.83 -2.82
C ALA A 141 10.03 -0.26 -1.60
N LYS A 142 9.93 1.05 -1.37
CA LYS A 142 10.73 1.73 -0.35
C LYS A 142 9.98 1.99 0.94
N LEU A 143 8.72 2.39 0.89
CA LEU A 143 7.95 2.63 2.10
C LEU A 143 7.27 1.35 2.61
N GLU A 144 6.73 0.55 1.72
CA GLU A 144 6.06 -0.69 2.08
C GLU A 144 6.99 -1.90 2.06
N GLN A 145 8.21 -1.70 1.60
CA GLN A 145 9.26 -2.72 1.56
C GLN A 145 8.83 -4.01 0.88
N MET A 146 8.03 -3.89 -0.17
CA MET A 146 7.60 -5.05 -0.94
C MET A 146 8.71 -5.55 -1.85
N PRO A 147 8.93 -6.87 -1.94
CA PRO A 147 9.83 -7.42 -2.94
C PRO A 147 9.37 -7.08 -4.35
N TYR A 148 10.30 -6.84 -5.25
CA TYR A 148 9.98 -6.45 -6.62
C TYR A 148 9.11 -7.47 -7.34
N ALA A 149 9.33 -8.76 -7.07
CA ALA A 149 8.49 -9.82 -7.66
C ALA A 149 7.03 -9.72 -7.20
N GLU A 150 6.82 -9.35 -5.94
CA GLU A 150 5.46 -9.16 -5.42
C GLU A 150 4.79 -7.92 -6.02
N ILE A 151 5.55 -6.84 -6.21
CA ILE A 151 5.04 -5.63 -6.87
C ILE A 151 4.63 -5.97 -8.30
N ALA A 152 5.47 -6.70 -9.03
CA ALA A 152 5.17 -7.11 -10.40
C ALA A 152 3.87 -7.91 -10.47
N ARG A 153 3.72 -8.85 -9.54
CA ARG A 153 2.52 -9.68 -9.48
C ARG A 153 1.27 -8.86 -9.15
N MET A 154 1.37 -7.99 -8.16
CA MET A 154 0.24 -7.15 -7.73
C MET A 154 -0.22 -6.23 -8.84
N LEU A 155 0.70 -5.55 -9.51
CA LEU A 155 0.38 -4.58 -10.55
C LEU A 155 0.18 -5.23 -11.92
N GLN A 156 0.43 -6.52 -12.05
CA GLN A 156 0.34 -7.26 -13.31
C GLN A 156 1.23 -6.67 -14.39
N ILE A 157 2.45 -6.35 -14.02
CA ILE A 157 3.51 -5.88 -14.93
C ILE A 157 4.71 -6.82 -14.80
N SER A 158 5.62 -6.73 -15.76
CA SER A 158 6.81 -7.59 -15.75
C SER A 158 7.82 -7.10 -14.71
N LEU A 159 8.67 -8.00 -14.25
CA LEU A 159 9.76 -7.65 -13.35
C LEU A 159 10.73 -6.62 -13.97
N PRO A 160 11.13 -6.75 -15.25
CA PRO A 160 11.91 -5.68 -15.88
C PRO A 160 11.23 -4.31 -15.86
N THR A 161 9.90 -4.26 -15.96
CA THR A 161 9.16 -3.00 -15.88
C THR A 161 9.25 -2.41 -14.48
N VAL A 162 9.16 -3.24 -13.42
CA VAL A 162 9.37 -2.78 -12.05
C VAL A 162 10.77 -2.20 -11.90
N ASN A 163 11.79 -2.93 -12.39
CA ASN A 163 13.18 -2.46 -12.33
C ASN A 163 13.37 -1.14 -13.07
N TYR A 164 12.70 -0.97 -14.20
CA TYR A 164 12.75 0.28 -14.96
C TYR A 164 12.24 1.45 -14.13
N HIS A 165 11.08 1.28 -13.49
CA HIS A 165 10.49 2.35 -12.66
C HIS A 165 11.36 2.68 -11.44
N ILE A 166 11.95 1.67 -10.82
CA ILE A 166 12.85 1.87 -9.69
C ILE A 166 14.12 2.59 -10.13
N GLY A 167 14.70 2.18 -11.26
CA GLY A 167 15.87 2.83 -11.81
C GLY A 167 15.64 4.28 -12.19
N TYR A 168 14.46 4.59 -12.71
CA TYR A 168 14.09 5.97 -13.03
C TYR A 168 13.97 6.82 -11.77
N ALA A 169 13.41 6.25 -10.69
CA ALA A 169 13.23 6.95 -9.43
C ALA A 169 14.54 7.17 -8.66
N MET A 170 15.51 6.29 -8.87
CA MET A 170 16.82 6.41 -8.23
C MET A 170 17.73 7.33 -9.02
#